data_ec7836928cf1c9bc775ca40ffa19fc84
#
_entry.id   ec7836928cf1c9bc775ca40ffa19fc84
#
_cell.length_a   1.000
_cell.length_b   1.000
_cell.length_c   1.000
_cell.angle_alpha   90.00
_cell.angle_beta   90.00
_cell.angle_gamma   90.00
#
_symmetry.space_group_name_H-M   'P 1'
#
loop_
_entity.id
_entity.type
_entity.pdbx_description
1 polymer ?
#
loop_
_entity_poly.entity_id
_entity_poly.type
_entity_poly.pdbx_seq_one_letter_code
_entity_poly.pdbx_strand_id
1 'polypeptide(L)'
;LNLRGKGIMIGFLDTGIDYENAIFRNIDGSSRITAIWDQTDQNGQSPDTFTYGSEYTNDQINQALKSDNPKEIVPVSDENGHGTFLASVAAGGENIQEGFTGAASEAEIAVVKLKEAKDYLRKFYGIRQKAVCYQETDIVQGLRYLHLLALKKQKPLVMCVALGTNLGGHNGMSSLSRILGSYSRLVDRCVGIGGGNEANERHHFQGKLNQVGEVQEVEMRVESGNTGFVAELWGTIPNIVTAYLISPSGERSPVISIRQGSRYQLTFP
;
A
#
# COMPACT_ATOMS: atom_id res chain seq x y z
N LEU A 1 27.81 -4.98 13.84
CA LEU A 1 26.71 -5.86 14.25
C LEU A 1 26.24 -6.64 13.02
N ASN A 2 26.42 -7.98 13.03
CA ASN A 2 25.96 -8.81 11.93
C ASN A 2 24.51 -9.26 12.19
N LEU A 3 23.56 -8.32 12.10
CA LEU A 3 22.14 -8.56 12.32
C LEU A 3 21.48 -8.86 10.97
N ARG A 4 21.03 -10.11 10.78
CA ARG A 4 20.43 -10.61 9.54
C ARG A 4 18.93 -10.92 9.67
N GLY A 5 18.28 -10.47 10.74
CA GLY A 5 16.83 -10.62 10.95
C GLY A 5 16.40 -12.00 11.47
N LYS A 6 17.31 -12.85 11.94
CA LYS A 6 16.96 -14.16 12.51
C LYS A 6 15.98 -14.03 13.66
N GLY A 7 14.88 -14.77 13.58
CA GLY A 7 13.81 -14.75 14.60
C GLY A 7 12.82 -13.60 14.43
N ILE A 8 12.96 -12.74 13.42
CA ILE A 8 12.07 -11.65 13.08
C ILE A 8 11.22 -12.04 11.88
N MET A 9 9.95 -11.66 11.86
CA MET A 9 9.07 -11.77 10.71
C MET A 9 8.99 -10.41 9.99
N ILE A 10 9.12 -10.42 8.67
CA ILE A 10 8.84 -9.26 7.82
C ILE A 10 7.58 -9.56 7.03
N GLY A 11 6.57 -8.71 7.18
CA GLY A 11 5.29 -8.80 6.49
C GLY A 11 5.22 -7.79 5.35
N PHE A 12 4.87 -8.24 4.16
CA PHE A 12 4.71 -7.43 2.95
C PHE A 12 3.24 -7.36 2.56
N LEU A 13 2.77 -6.14 2.23
CA LEU A 13 1.45 -5.91 1.63
C LEU A 13 1.69 -5.32 0.25
N ASP A 14 1.55 -6.15 -0.79
CA ASP A 14 1.95 -5.73 -2.14
C ASP A 14 1.26 -6.54 -3.24
N THR A 15 1.83 -6.56 -4.45
CA THR A 15 1.32 -7.26 -5.65
C THR A 15 1.37 -8.78 -5.56
N GLY A 16 2.09 -9.32 -4.59
CA GLY A 16 2.30 -10.76 -4.40
C GLY A 16 3.75 -11.10 -4.13
N ILE A 17 4.10 -12.35 -4.38
CA ILE A 17 5.48 -12.86 -4.31
C ILE A 17 5.65 -14.05 -5.25
N ASP A 18 6.77 -14.11 -5.93
CA ASP A 18 7.27 -15.33 -6.59
C ASP A 18 7.90 -16.24 -5.53
N TYR A 19 7.05 -17.06 -4.89
CA TYR A 19 7.48 -17.93 -3.80
C TYR A 19 8.42 -19.07 -4.26
N GLU A 20 8.47 -19.35 -5.55
CA GLU A 20 9.35 -20.37 -6.14
C GLU A 20 10.79 -19.90 -6.26
N ASN A 21 11.03 -18.61 -6.16
CA ASN A 21 12.38 -18.04 -6.25
C ASN A 21 13.26 -18.55 -5.10
N ALA A 22 14.43 -19.06 -5.47
CA ALA A 22 15.38 -19.64 -4.52
C ALA A 22 15.87 -18.67 -3.44
N ILE A 23 15.80 -17.35 -3.71
CA ILE A 23 16.22 -16.31 -2.77
C ILE A 23 15.38 -16.28 -1.47
N PHE A 24 14.18 -16.89 -1.49
CA PHE A 24 13.28 -16.97 -0.33
C PHE A 24 13.37 -18.33 0.39
N ARG A 25 14.39 -19.13 0.10
CA ARG A 25 14.58 -20.45 0.72
C ARG A 25 15.68 -20.43 1.76
N ASN A 26 15.58 -21.38 2.68
CA ASN A 26 16.67 -21.76 3.56
C ASN A 26 17.73 -22.59 2.78
N ILE A 27 18.87 -22.81 3.42
CA ILE A 27 19.97 -23.64 2.85
C ILE A 27 19.51 -25.08 2.55
N ASP A 28 18.56 -25.61 3.34
CA ASP A 28 17.99 -26.94 3.17
C ASP A 28 16.92 -27.01 2.04
N GLY A 29 16.68 -25.90 1.35
CA GLY A 29 15.69 -25.76 0.27
C GLY A 29 14.28 -25.49 0.75
N SER A 30 14.00 -25.49 2.06
CA SER A 30 12.69 -25.14 2.60
C SER A 30 12.41 -23.63 2.47
N SER A 31 11.13 -23.26 2.41
CA SER A 31 10.71 -21.86 2.29
C SER A 31 10.86 -21.10 3.61
N ARG A 32 11.40 -19.87 3.54
CA ARG A 32 11.33 -18.87 4.64
C ARG A 32 10.01 -18.13 4.69
N ILE A 33 9.11 -18.35 3.71
CA ILE A 33 7.78 -17.76 3.70
C ILE A 33 6.89 -18.54 4.68
N THR A 34 6.48 -17.87 5.73
CA THR A 34 5.63 -18.44 6.80
C THR A 34 4.19 -18.65 6.35
N ALA A 35 3.66 -17.69 5.61
CA ALA A 35 2.32 -17.76 5.01
C ALA A 35 2.15 -16.69 3.92
N ILE A 36 1.23 -16.96 3.00
CA ILE A 36 0.76 -16.01 1.99
C ILE A 36 -0.76 -15.92 2.11
N TRP A 37 -1.30 -14.73 2.27
CA TRP A 37 -2.72 -14.46 2.09
C TRP A 37 -2.94 -13.81 0.73
N ASP A 38 -3.48 -14.56 -0.21
CA ASP A 38 -3.89 -14.03 -1.51
C ASP A 38 -5.33 -13.54 -1.42
N GLN A 39 -5.52 -12.22 -1.40
CA GLN A 39 -6.85 -11.60 -1.36
C GLN A 39 -7.59 -11.72 -2.70
N THR A 40 -6.92 -12.09 -3.77
CA THR A 40 -7.51 -12.24 -5.12
C THR A 40 -8.10 -13.62 -5.36
N ASP A 41 -7.55 -14.65 -4.71
CA ASP A 41 -8.01 -16.03 -4.83
C ASP A 41 -9.11 -16.35 -3.82
N GLN A 42 -10.19 -16.97 -4.28
CA GLN A 42 -11.37 -17.35 -3.47
C GLN A 42 -11.57 -18.87 -3.43
N ASN A 43 -10.63 -19.66 -3.95
CA ASN A 43 -10.79 -21.11 -4.09
C ASN A 43 -10.24 -21.89 -2.89
N GLY A 44 -9.32 -21.29 -2.13
CA GLY A 44 -8.74 -21.88 -0.94
C GLY A 44 -9.48 -21.49 0.35
N GLN A 45 -8.89 -21.84 1.47
CA GLN A 45 -9.40 -21.49 2.79
C GLN A 45 -9.00 -20.06 3.17
N SER A 46 -9.97 -19.23 3.56
CA SER A 46 -9.70 -17.92 4.12
C SER A 46 -8.96 -18.02 5.46
N PRO A 47 -8.09 -17.06 5.80
CA PRO A 47 -7.46 -17.05 7.12
C PRO A 47 -8.50 -16.96 8.23
N ASP A 48 -8.15 -17.45 9.42
CA ASP A 48 -9.00 -17.34 10.61
C ASP A 48 -9.49 -15.90 10.82
N THR A 49 -10.79 -15.70 11.05
CA THR A 49 -11.44 -14.40 11.26
C THR A 49 -11.57 -13.49 10.03
N PHE A 50 -11.19 -13.96 8.84
CA PHE A 50 -11.41 -13.29 7.58
C PHE A 50 -12.40 -14.08 6.73
N THR A 51 -13.11 -13.39 5.81
CA THR A 51 -14.21 -13.98 5.04
C THR A 51 -13.93 -14.02 3.53
N TYR A 52 -12.69 -13.74 3.12
CA TYR A 52 -12.29 -13.74 1.72
C TYR A 52 -10.79 -13.99 1.57
N GLY A 53 -10.40 -14.27 0.35
CA GLY A 53 -9.03 -14.60 0.03
C GLY A 53 -8.65 -16.01 0.45
N SER A 54 -7.51 -16.50 0.02
CA SER A 54 -6.99 -17.82 0.35
C SER A 54 -5.67 -17.70 1.11
N GLU A 55 -5.54 -18.41 2.22
CA GLU A 55 -4.27 -18.51 2.96
C GLU A 55 -3.50 -19.76 2.54
N TYR A 56 -2.24 -19.59 2.23
CA TYR A 56 -1.30 -20.67 1.96
C TYR A 56 -0.23 -20.71 3.04
N THR A 57 -0.19 -21.80 3.77
CA THR A 57 0.73 -22.02 4.89
C THR A 57 2.13 -22.40 4.40
N ASN A 58 3.12 -22.28 5.29
CA ASN A 58 4.49 -22.74 5.01
C ASN A 58 4.55 -24.20 4.55
N ASP A 59 3.74 -25.08 5.14
CA ASP A 59 3.70 -26.50 4.77
C ASP A 59 3.20 -26.70 3.33
N GLN A 60 2.15 -25.98 2.92
CA GLN A 60 1.64 -26.03 1.54
C GLN A 60 2.66 -25.44 0.55
N ILE A 61 3.33 -24.34 0.91
CA ILE A 61 4.40 -23.76 0.10
C ILE A 61 5.54 -24.77 -0.07
N ASN A 62 5.98 -25.41 1.00
CA ASN A 62 7.03 -26.43 0.94
C ASN A 62 6.60 -27.69 0.16
N GLN A 63 5.31 -28.04 0.20
CA GLN A 63 4.77 -29.11 -0.64
C GLN A 63 4.78 -28.71 -2.12
N ALA A 64 4.35 -27.48 -2.43
CA ALA A 64 4.39 -26.94 -3.78
C ALA A 64 5.82 -26.93 -4.36
N LEU A 65 6.80 -26.48 -3.57
CA LEU A 65 8.21 -26.44 -3.99
C LEU A 65 8.84 -27.83 -4.31
N LYS A 66 8.19 -28.91 -3.88
CA LYS A 66 8.61 -30.30 -4.16
C LYS A 66 7.79 -30.94 -5.28
N SER A 67 6.77 -30.26 -5.77
CA SER A 67 5.88 -30.74 -6.83
C SER A 67 6.40 -30.37 -8.21
N ASP A 68 6.11 -31.20 -9.20
CA ASP A 68 6.34 -30.87 -10.61
C ASP A 68 5.41 -29.75 -11.09
N ASN A 69 4.28 -29.55 -10.42
CA ASN A 69 3.29 -28.51 -10.73
C ASN A 69 2.98 -27.65 -9.48
N PRO A 70 3.89 -26.75 -9.04
CA PRO A 70 3.73 -25.97 -7.82
C PRO A 70 2.43 -25.16 -7.76
N LYS A 71 1.99 -24.62 -8.90
CA LYS A 71 0.80 -23.77 -9.00
C LYS A 71 -0.53 -24.51 -8.83
N GLU A 72 -0.55 -25.82 -8.91
CA GLU A 72 -1.74 -26.62 -8.56
C GLU A 72 -1.97 -26.65 -7.04
N ILE A 73 -0.91 -26.47 -6.25
CA ILE A 73 -1.00 -26.46 -4.77
C ILE A 73 -1.08 -25.05 -4.23
N VAL A 74 -0.22 -24.14 -4.74
CA VAL A 74 -0.17 -22.73 -4.36
C VAL A 74 -0.24 -21.86 -5.62
N PRO A 75 -1.44 -21.47 -6.08
CA PRO A 75 -1.62 -20.73 -7.34
C PRO A 75 -1.22 -19.25 -7.27
N VAL A 76 -0.47 -18.86 -6.25
CA VAL A 76 -0.02 -17.47 -6.07
C VAL A 76 1.05 -17.11 -7.09
N SER A 77 0.90 -15.96 -7.72
CA SER A 77 1.88 -15.35 -8.62
C SER A 77 2.06 -13.87 -8.28
N ASP A 78 3.15 -13.29 -8.73
CA ASP A 78 3.38 -11.84 -8.74
C ASP A 78 3.67 -11.39 -10.17
N GLU A 79 2.61 -11.11 -10.92
CA GLU A 79 2.71 -10.71 -12.33
C GLU A 79 3.31 -9.32 -12.51
N ASN A 80 3.22 -8.46 -11.49
CA ASN A 80 3.79 -7.12 -11.50
C ASN A 80 5.29 -7.13 -11.15
N GLY A 81 5.69 -8.02 -10.26
CA GLY A 81 7.06 -8.17 -9.78
C GLY A 81 7.45 -7.21 -8.64
N HIS A 82 6.63 -6.20 -8.32
CA HIS A 82 6.97 -5.19 -7.32
C HIS A 82 7.08 -5.79 -5.91
N GLY A 83 6.13 -6.63 -5.48
CA GLY A 83 6.16 -7.30 -4.18
C GLY A 83 7.36 -8.26 -4.05
N THR A 84 7.65 -9.02 -5.10
CA THR A 84 8.82 -9.90 -5.16
C THR A 84 10.12 -9.12 -5.04
N PHE A 85 10.24 -8.00 -5.77
CA PHE A 85 11.39 -7.11 -5.70
C PHE A 85 11.60 -6.56 -4.28
N LEU A 86 10.55 -6.03 -3.66
CA LEU A 86 10.61 -5.51 -2.29
C LEU A 86 11.01 -6.58 -1.28
N ALA A 87 10.40 -7.76 -1.37
CA ALA A 87 10.73 -8.88 -0.49
C ALA A 87 12.18 -9.33 -0.68
N SER A 88 12.69 -9.32 -1.91
CA SER A 88 14.09 -9.64 -2.20
C SER A 88 15.05 -8.64 -1.56
N VAL A 89 14.84 -7.34 -1.75
CA VAL A 89 15.70 -6.29 -1.17
C VAL A 89 15.68 -6.32 0.35
N ALA A 90 14.52 -6.54 0.95
CA ALA A 90 14.39 -6.54 2.42
C ALA A 90 14.86 -7.86 3.05
N ALA A 91 14.48 -9.00 2.49
CA ALA A 91 14.62 -10.31 3.12
C ALA A 91 15.19 -11.41 2.21
N GLY A 92 15.68 -11.09 1.02
CA GLY A 92 16.31 -12.06 0.13
C GLY A 92 17.51 -12.74 0.79
N GLY A 93 17.67 -14.03 0.57
CA GLY A 93 18.84 -14.79 0.99
C GLY A 93 20.11 -14.35 0.27
N GLU A 94 21.23 -14.90 0.70
CA GLU A 94 22.51 -14.63 0.04
C GLU A 94 22.57 -15.35 -1.30
N ASN A 95 22.84 -14.61 -2.37
CA ASN A 95 23.16 -15.13 -3.70
C ASN A 95 24.59 -14.71 -4.07
N ILE A 96 25.53 -15.60 -3.78
CA ILE A 96 26.97 -15.34 -3.97
C ILE A 96 27.30 -15.13 -5.46
N GLN A 97 26.60 -15.81 -6.38
CA GLN A 97 26.86 -15.72 -7.82
C GLN A 97 26.53 -14.33 -8.37
N GLU A 98 25.45 -13.74 -7.88
CA GLU A 98 25.00 -12.42 -8.28
C GLU A 98 25.54 -11.29 -7.38
N GLY A 99 26.28 -11.64 -6.32
CA GLY A 99 26.79 -10.67 -5.35
C GLY A 99 25.68 -9.94 -4.57
N PHE A 100 24.55 -10.59 -4.35
CA PHE A 100 23.37 -10.00 -3.75
C PHE A 100 23.01 -10.66 -2.40
N THR A 101 22.57 -9.83 -1.45
CA THR A 101 21.91 -10.26 -0.23
C THR A 101 20.92 -9.20 0.23
N GLY A 102 19.74 -9.57 0.68
CA GLY A 102 18.78 -8.68 1.29
C GLY A 102 19.24 -8.20 2.67
N ALA A 103 18.68 -7.09 3.12
CA ALA A 103 19.07 -6.45 4.39
C ALA A 103 18.87 -7.39 5.61
N ALA A 104 17.84 -8.23 5.60
CA ALA A 104 17.49 -9.17 6.66
C ALA A 104 17.37 -10.60 6.11
N SER A 105 18.47 -11.12 5.56
CA SER A 105 18.53 -12.36 4.81
C SER A 105 18.15 -13.65 5.58
N GLU A 106 18.05 -13.58 6.90
CA GLU A 106 17.62 -14.68 7.77
C GLU A 106 16.22 -14.47 8.37
N ALA A 107 15.51 -13.39 7.97
CA ALA A 107 14.15 -13.13 8.45
C ALA A 107 13.15 -14.13 7.87
N GLU A 108 12.09 -14.40 8.63
CA GLU A 108 10.89 -15.06 8.13
C GLU A 108 10.05 -14.07 7.34
N ILE A 109 9.33 -14.54 6.34
CA ILE A 109 8.57 -13.71 5.41
C ILE A 109 7.09 -14.04 5.53
N ALA A 110 6.23 -13.04 5.59
CA ALA A 110 4.78 -13.19 5.45
C ALA A 110 4.29 -12.23 4.37
N VAL A 111 3.35 -12.65 3.54
CA VAL A 111 2.90 -11.86 2.40
C VAL A 111 1.40 -11.75 2.36
N VAL A 112 0.91 -10.56 2.09
CA VAL A 112 -0.46 -10.30 1.67
C VAL A 112 -0.42 -9.82 0.22
N LYS A 113 -0.91 -10.65 -0.69
CA LYS A 113 -1.18 -10.23 -2.07
C LYS A 113 -2.49 -9.48 -2.07
N LEU A 114 -2.40 -8.17 -2.30
CA LEU A 114 -3.56 -7.29 -2.28
C LEU A 114 -4.41 -7.48 -3.54
N LYS A 115 -5.73 -7.46 -3.37
CA LYS A 115 -6.64 -7.36 -4.51
C LYS A 115 -6.79 -5.91 -4.95
N GLU A 116 -6.94 -5.71 -6.24
CA GLU A 116 -7.14 -4.38 -6.79
C GLU A 116 -8.44 -3.72 -6.30
N ALA A 117 -8.44 -2.39 -6.31
CA ALA A 117 -9.59 -1.58 -5.96
C ALA A 117 -10.77 -1.87 -6.91
N LYS A 118 -11.97 -1.87 -6.37
CA LYS A 118 -13.22 -2.13 -7.10
C LYS A 118 -13.47 -1.07 -8.17
N ASP A 119 -14.07 -1.45 -9.27
CA ASP A 119 -14.34 -0.58 -10.43
C ASP A 119 -15.09 0.71 -10.08
N TYR A 120 -16.03 0.67 -9.13
CA TYR A 120 -16.76 1.86 -8.73
C TYR A 120 -15.87 2.90 -8.04
N LEU A 121 -14.85 2.45 -7.27
CA LEU A 121 -13.85 3.34 -6.66
C LEU A 121 -12.93 3.92 -7.74
N ARG A 122 -12.47 3.09 -8.67
CA ARG A 122 -11.67 3.55 -9.81
C ARG A 122 -12.40 4.64 -10.59
N LYS A 123 -13.68 4.44 -10.90
CA LYS A 123 -14.52 5.42 -11.59
C LYS A 123 -14.71 6.69 -10.76
N PHE A 124 -14.97 6.55 -9.45
CA PHE A 124 -15.17 7.70 -8.55
C PHE A 124 -13.93 8.60 -8.48
N TYR A 125 -12.74 8.01 -8.40
CA TYR A 125 -11.47 8.76 -8.34
C TYR A 125 -10.85 9.05 -9.70
N GLY A 126 -11.51 8.72 -10.80
CA GLY A 126 -10.98 8.97 -12.16
C GLY A 126 -9.70 8.18 -12.47
N ILE A 127 -9.50 7.02 -11.85
CA ILE A 127 -8.30 6.21 -12.02
C ILE A 127 -8.33 5.51 -13.38
N ARG A 128 -7.23 5.61 -14.14
CA ARG A 128 -7.09 4.94 -15.45
C ARG A 128 -7.23 3.42 -15.29
N GLN A 129 -7.91 2.75 -16.25
CA GLN A 129 -8.18 1.32 -16.19
C GLN A 129 -6.95 0.42 -15.98
N LYS A 130 -5.80 0.80 -16.53
CA LYS A 130 -4.56 0.03 -16.43
C LYS A 130 -3.69 0.38 -15.22
N ALA A 131 -4.06 1.38 -14.42
CA ALA A 131 -3.29 1.76 -13.25
C ALA A 131 -3.55 0.76 -12.13
N VAL A 132 -2.49 0.20 -11.55
CA VAL A 132 -2.58 -0.64 -10.36
C VAL A 132 -2.94 0.24 -9.17
N CYS A 133 -4.02 -0.06 -8.49
CA CYS A 133 -4.43 0.65 -7.29
C CYS A 133 -5.19 -0.26 -6.33
N TYR A 134 -5.10 0.06 -5.05
CA TYR A 134 -5.68 -0.74 -3.97
C TYR A 134 -6.65 0.10 -3.15
N GLN A 135 -7.58 -0.54 -2.46
CA GLN A 135 -8.47 0.15 -1.54
C GLN A 135 -7.96 0.05 -0.09
N GLU A 136 -8.11 1.13 0.65
CA GLU A 136 -7.62 1.26 2.02
C GLU A 136 -8.11 0.14 2.94
N THR A 137 -9.36 -0.30 2.79
CA THR A 137 -9.93 -1.37 3.61
C THR A 137 -9.20 -2.70 3.47
N ASP A 138 -8.73 -3.05 2.28
CA ASP A 138 -8.01 -4.30 2.05
C ASP A 138 -6.57 -4.21 2.59
N ILE A 139 -5.95 -3.03 2.53
CA ILE A 139 -4.67 -2.75 3.18
C ILE A 139 -4.82 -2.91 4.70
N VAL A 140 -5.85 -2.32 5.31
CA VAL A 140 -6.11 -2.44 6.76
C VAL A 140 -6.34 -3.90 7.18
N GLN A 141 -7.08 -4.67 6.38
CA GLN A 141 -7.25 -6.11 6.66
C GLN A 141 -5.93 -6.87 6.52
N GLY A 142 -5.09 -6.51 5.54
CA GLY A 142 -3.75 -7.08 5.39
C GLY A 142 -2.86 -6.82 6.60
N LEU A 143 -2.84 -5.58 7.11
CA LEU A 143 -2.11 -5.23 8.34
C LEU A 143 -2.60 -6.04 9.54
N ARG A 144 -3.93 -6.18 9.68
CA ARG A 144 -4.54 -6.99 10.74
C ARG A 144 -4.14 -8.46 10.62
N TYR A 145 -4.15 -9.02 9.41
CA TYR A 145 -3.71 -10.39 9.17
C TYR A 145 -2.26 -10.62 9.59
N LEU A 146 -1.33 -9.78 9.13
CA LEU A 146 0.08 -9.89 9.50
C LEU A 146 0.28 -9.79 11.02
N HIS A 147 -0.44 -8.89 11.67
CA HIS A 147 -0.38 -8.76 13.13
C HIS A 147 -0.85 -10.05 13.83
N LEU A 148 -2.00 -10.61 13.43
CA LEU A 148 -2.54 -11.84 14.02
C LEU A 148 -1.63 -13.04 13.75
N LEU A 149 -1.07 -13.15 12.55
CA LEU A 149 -0.10 -14.19 12.20
C LEU A 149 1.14 -14.11 13.09
N ALA A 150 1.70 -12.91 13.28
CA ALA A 150 2.85 -12.69 14.13
C ALA A 150 2.58 -13.02 15.61
N LEU A 151 1.37 -12.72 16.12
CA LEU A 151 0.93 -13.14 17.46
C LEU A 151 0.85 -14.67 17.56
N LYS A 152 0.22 -15.33 16.59
CA LYS A 152 0.10 -16.81 16.53
C LYS A 152 1.47 -17.48 16.47
N LYS A 153 2.44 -16.88 15.79
CA LYS A 153 3.81 -17.38 15.65
C LYS A 153 4.75 -16.89 16.77
N GLN A 154 4.29 -16.02 17.66
CA GLN A 154 5.08 -15.41 18.73
C GLN A 154 6.37 -14.74 18.23
N LYS A 155 6.26 -13.95 17.15
CA LYS A 155 7.37 -13.28 16.48
C LYS A 155 7.25 -11.76 16.56
N PRO A 156 8.36 -11.05 16.75
CA PRO A 156 8.44 -9.65 16.39
C PRO A 156 8.12 -9.47 14.89
N LEU A 157 7.44 -8.38 14.55
CA LEU A 157 6.97 -8.13 13.19
C LEU A 157 7.40 -6.76 12.69
N VAL A 158 8.00 -6.73 11.51
CA VAL A 158 8.20 -5.53 10.70
C VAL A 158 7.20 -5.57 9.56
N MET A 159 6.32 -4.57 9.45
CA MET A 159 5.37 -4.43 8.34
C MET A 159 5.96 -3.49 7.30
N CYS A 160 6.09 -3.96 6.06
CA CYS A 160 6.51 -3.16 4.91
C CYS A 160 5.28 -2.76 4.10
N VAL A 161 5.03 -1.45 4.03
CA VAL A 161 3.92 -0.85 3.28
C VAL A 161 4.52 0.10 2.24
N ALA A 162 4.85 -0.42 1.07
CA ALA A 162 5.43 0.34 -0.04
C ALA A 162 4.35 0.86 -0.99
N LEU A 163 3.28 1.38 -0.42
CA LEU A 163 2.13 1.94 -1.09
C LEU A 163 1.90 3.36 -0.60
N GLY A 164 1.43 4.24 -1.47
CA GLY A 164 1.16 5.62 -1.15
C GLY A 164 -0.09 6.15 -1.83
N THR A 165 -0.50 7.36 -1.42
CA THR A 165 -1.58 8.13 -2.03
C THR A 165 -1.28 9.61 -1.91
N ASN A 166 -1.73 10.39 -2.90
CA ASN A 166 -1.71 11.86 -2.84
C ASN A 166 -2.95 12.45 -2.17
N LEU A 167 -3.95 11.61 -1.86
CA LEU A 167 -5.20 12.04 -1.22
C LEU A 167 -5.02 12.20 0.29
N GLY A 168 -5.85 13.08 0.88
CA GLY A 168 -5.90 13.30 2.30
C GLY A 168 -5.11 14.52 2.78
N GLY A 169 -5.25 14.85 4.04
CA GLY A 169 -4.74 16.09 4.65
C GLY A 169 -3.25 16.13 4.94
N HIS A 170 -2.47 15.13 4.60
CA HIS A 170 -1.00 15.00 4.82
C HIS A 170 -0.54 15.35 6.24
N ASN A 171 -1.44 15.25 7.22
CA ASN A 171 -1.21 15.59 8.64
C ASN A 171 -1.15 14.35 9.55
N GLY A 172 -1.12 13.15 8.98
CA GLY A 172 -1.12 11.89 9.71
C GLY A 172 -2.45 11.52 10.38
N MET A 173 -3.53 12.24 10.06
CA MET A 173 -4.85 12.05 10.71
C MET A 173 -5.80 11.17 9.91
N SER A 174 -5.42 10.70 8.71
CA SER A 174 -6.22 9.73 7.95
C SER A 174 -6.42 8.44 8.74
N SER A 175 -7.48 7.68 8.43
CA SER A 175 -7.77 6.41 9.09
C SER A 175 -6.60 5.44 8.99
N LEU A 176 -6.03 5.30 7.79
CA LEU A 176 -4.87 4.44 7.56
C LEU A 176 -3.65 4.91 8.37
N SER A 177 -3.34 6.21 8.37
CA SER A 177 -2.21 6.76 9.14
C SER A 177 -2.34 6.46 10.64
N ARG A 178 -3.56 6.60 11.18
CA ARG A 178 -3.83 6.31 12.60
C ARG A 178 -3.70 4.82 12.93
N ILE A 179 -4.16 3.95 12.03
CA ILE A 179 -4.03 2.50 12.18
C ILE A 179 -2.56 2.08 12.13
N LEU A 180 -1.79 2.55 11.15
CA LEU A 180 -0.35 2.30 11.07
C LEU A 180 0.37 2.81 12.32
N GLY A 181 0.05 4.03 12.78
CA GLY A 181 0.58 4.58 14.02
C GLY A 181 0.18 3.78 15.27
N SER A 182 -0.99 3.13 15.28
CA SER A 182 -1.37 2.25 16.40
C SER A 182 -0.53 1.00 16.45
N TYR A 183 -0.25 0.36 15.30
CA TYR A 183 0.64 -0.80 15.26
C TYR A 183 2.08 -0.45 15.65
N SER A 184 2.61 0.68 15.20
CA SER A 184 3.98 1.10 15.52
C SER A 184 4.24 1.39 17.00
N ARG A 185 3.16 1.57 17.79
CA ARG A 185 3.25 1.76 19.26
C ARG A 185 3.24 0.44 20.05
N LEU A 186 2.93 -0.66 19.41
CA LEU A 186 2.95 -1.97 20.07
C LEU A 186 4.39 -2.45 20.22
N VAL A 187 4.64 -3.14 21.34
CA VAL A 187 5.93 -3.81 21.57
C VAL A 187 6.15 -4.84 20.45
N ASP A 188 7.38 -4.99 20.03
CA ASP A 188 7.80 -5.92 18.97
C ASP A 188 7.12 -5.67 17.61
N ARG A 189 6.68 -4.45 17.34
CA ARG A 189 6.12 -4.04 16.05
C ARG A 189 6.89 -2.84 15.48
N CYS A 190 7.19 -2.92 14.19
CA CYS A 190 7.75 -1.82 13.42
C CYS A 190 6.98 -1.69 12.12
N VAL A 191 6.76 -0.46 11.65
CA VAL A 191 6.09 -0.19 10.38
C VAL A 191 7.00 0.67 9.53
N GLY A 192 7.42 0.14 8.39
CA GLY A 192 8.13 0.87 7.34
C GLY A 192 7.15 1.28 6.24
N ILE A 193 7.14 2.57 5.90
CA ILE A 193 6.24 3.14 4.90
C ILE A 193 7.07 3.79 3.81
N GLY A 194 6.76 3.52 2.54
CA GLY A 194 7.38 4.20 1.41
C GLY A 194 6.95 5.67 1.35
N GLY A 195 7.90 6.56 1.05
CA GLY A 195 7.64 7.99 0.89
C GLY A 195 7.05 8.38 -0.47
N GLY A 196 6.87 7.42 -1.38
CA GLY A 196 6.42 7.65 -2.75
C GLY A 196 7.57 8.01 -3.70
N ASN A 197 7.28 7.95 -5.00
CA ASN A 197 8.26 8.19 -6.08
C ASN A 197 7.98 9.50 -6.84
N GLU A 198 7.07 10.34 -6.35
CA GLU A 198 6.51 11.48 -7.08
C GLU A 198 7.15 12.83 -6.70
N ALA A 199 8.37 12.83 -6.18
CA ALA A 199 9.04 14.02 -5.62
C ALA A 199 8.97 15.28 -6.51
N ASN A 200 9.04 15.13 -7.83
CA ASN A 200 9.03 16.24 -8.81
C ASN A 200 7.71 16.42 -9.56
N GLU A 201 6.70 15.56 -9.31
CA GLU A 201 5.43 15.57 -10.05
C GLU A 201 4.47 16.66 -9.58
N ARG A 202 4.78 17.31 -8.46
CA ARG A 202 4.02 18.46 -7.93
C ARG A 202 2.54 18.17 -7.68
N HIS A 203 2.21 16.94 -7.22
CA HIS A 203 0.84 16.52 -6.92
C HIS A 203 0.35 17.04 -5.55
N HIS A 204 1.17 17.80 -4.82
CA HIS A 204 0.87 18.36 -3.52
C HIS A 204 1.30 19.82 -3.45
N PHE A 205 0.44 20.65 -2.85
CA PHE A 205 0.72 22.02 -2.52
C PHE A 205 0.44 22.27 -1.03
N GLN A 206 1.34 22.97 -0.35
CA GLN A 206 1.12 23.43 1.02
C GLN A 206 1.21 24.95 1.06
N GLY A 207 0.16 25.60 1.55
CA GLY A 207 0.09 27.04 1.74
C GLY A 207 -0.23 27.42 3.17
N LYS A 208 -0.13 28.72 3.45
CA LYS A 208 -0.49 29.32 4.74
C LYS A 208 -1.18 30.67 4.52
N LEU A 209 -2.37 30.82 5.09
CA LEU A 209 -3.07 32.09 5.17
C LEU A 209 -2.85 32.66 6.58
N ASN A 210 -2.32 33.89 6.69
CA ASN A 210 -1.89 34.48 7.96
C ASN A 210 -2.96 35.37 8.58
N GLN A 211 -3.94 35.85 7.79
CA GLN A 211 -4.99 36.74 8.24
C GLN A 211 -6.31 36.51 7.52
N VAL A 212 -7.39 36.99 8.11
CA VAL A 212 -8.73 36.93 7.53
C VAL A 212 -8.78 37.76 6.24
N GLY A 213 -9.34 37.17 5.18
CA GLY A 213 -9.45 37.80 3.86
C GLY A 213 -8.20 37.65 2.98
N GLU A 214 -7.13 37.04 3.47
CA GLU A 214 -6.00 36.72 2.62
C GLU A 214 -6.38 35.66 1.59
N VAL A 215 -5.87 35.80 0.37
CA VAL A 215 -6.12 34.90 -0.76
C VAL A 215 -4.80 34.37 -1.26
N GLN A 216 -4.73 33.07 -1.47
CA GLN A 216 -3.61 32.41 -2.12
C GLN A 216 -4.09 31.73 -3.39
N GLU A 217 -3.46 32.04 -4.51
CA GLU A 217 -3.71 31.40 -5.78
C GLU A 217 -2.82 30.18 -5.93
N VAL A 218 -3.41 29.08 -6.42
CA VAL A 218 -2.72 27.80 -6.67
C VAL A 218 -3.03 27.38 -8.11
N GLU A 219 -2.00 27.35 -8.95
CA GLU A 219 -2.12 26.87 -10.31
C GLU A 219 -2.16 25.35 -10.34
N MET A 220 -3.20 24.80 -10.97
CA MET A 220 -3.35 23.36 -11.23
C MET A 220 -3.17 23.12 -12.73
N ARG A 221 -2.09 22.43 -13.10
CA ARG A 221 -1.84 22.06 -14.49
C ARG A 221 -2.39 20.67 -14.76
N VAL A 222 -3.28 20.58 -15.73
CA VAL A 222 -3.84 19.31 -16.21
C VAL A 222 -3.15 18.97 -17.52
N GLU A 223 -2.43 17.87 -17.56
CA GLU A 223 -1.72 17.43 -18.75
C GLU A 223 -2.67 16.91 -19.83
N SER A 224 -2.21 16.98 -21.09
CA SER A 224 -2.97 16.49 -22.23
C SER A 224 -3.25 14.99 -22.10
N GLY A 225 -4.46 14.59 -22.51
CA GLY A 225 -4.91 13.18 -22.41
C GLY A 225 -5.49 12.79 -21.06
N ASN A 226 -5.49 13.67 -20.05
CA ASN A 226 -6.28 13.48 -18.85
C ASN A 226 -7.73 13.88 -19.10
N THR A 227 -8.67 13.00 -18.70
CA THR A 227 -10.11 13.25 -18.79
C THR A 227 -10.70 13.89 -17.55
N GLY A 228 -9.90 14.01 -16.50
CA GLY A 228 -10.28 14.60 -15.21
C GLY A 228 -9.26 14.30 -14.12
N PHE A 229 -9.45 14.95 -12.98
CA PHE A 229 -8.65 14.75 -11.78
C PHE A 229 -9.48 15.04 -10.54
N VAL A 230 -9.02 14.61 -9.39
CA VAL A 230 -9.57 14.95 -8.07
C VAL A 230 -8.58 15.87 -7.37
N ALA A 231 -9.05 17.01 -6.89
CA ALA A 231 -8.29 17.90 -6.02
C ALA A 231 -8.99 17.98 -4.66
N GLU A 232 -8.25 17.84 -3.60
CA GLU A 232 -8.73 17.95 -2.23
C GLU A 232 -8.12 19.16 -1.54
N LEU A 233 -8.95 20.02 -0.95
CA LEU A 233 -8.52 21.13 -0.13
C LEU A 233 -8.74 20.81 1.35
N TRP A 234 -7.66 20.71 2.10
CA TRP A 234 -7.68 20.45 3.53
C TRP A 234 -7.28 21.69 4.32
N GLY A 235 -8.13 22.09 5.24
CA GLY A 235 -7.87 23.21 6.15
C GLY A 235 -7.67 22.74 7.60
N THR A 236 -6.99 23.54 8.42
CA THR A 236 -6.80 23.25 9.85
C THR A 236 -7.95 23.86 10.66
N ILE A 237 -8.62 23.03 11.46
CA ILE A 237 -9.67 23.47 12.39
C ILE A 237 -9.04 24.42 13.45
N PRO A 238 -9.71 25.52 13.83
CA PRO A 238 -11.10 25.91 13.54
C PRO A 238 -11.25 26.86 12.33
N ASN A 239 -10.26 26.97 11.46
CA ASN A 239 -10.30 27.92 10.36
C ASN A 239 -11.34 27.54 9.30
N ILE A 240 -12.02 28.54 8.77
CA ILE A 240 -12.95 28.39 7.65
C ILE A 240 -12.26 28.94 6.40
N VAL A 241 -12.07 28.09 5.43
CA VAL A 241 -11.50 28.44 4.14
C VAL A 241 -12.58 28.34 3.08
N THR A 242 -12.63 29.29 2.15
CA THR A 242 -13.48 29.23 0.95
C THR A 242 -12.59 29.15 -0.28
N ALA A 243 -13.11 28.61 -1.36
CA ALA A 243 -12.39 28.53 -2.62
C ALA A 243 -13.23 29.06 -3.76
N TYR A 244 -12.60 29.44 -4.84
CA TYR A 244 -13.22 29.63 -6.17
C TYR A 244 -12.26 29.12 -7.23
N LEU A 245 -12.77 28.73 -8.36
CA LEU A 245 -12.00 28.25 -9.50
C LEU A 245 -11.88 29.39 -10.54
N ILE A 246 -10.73 29.48 -11.16
CA ILE A 246 -10.48 30.38 -12.29
C ILE A 246 -10.15 29.47 -13.49
N SER A 247 -10.92 29.62 -14.57
CA SER A 247 -10.65 28.90 -15.81
C SER A 247 -9.39 29.44 -16.51
N PRO A 248 -8.80 28.71 -17.45
CA PRO A 248 -7.69 29.21 -18.27
C PRO A 248 -8.04 30.51 -19.06
N SER A 249 -9.32 30.73 -19.37
CA SER A 249 -9.83 31.96 -20.02
C SER A 249 -10.04 33.13 -19.03
N GLY A 250 -9.79 32.92 -17.72
CA GLY A 250 -9.90 33.96 -16.68
C GLY A 250 -11.26 34.08 -16.02
N GLU A 251 -12.22 33.24 -16.35
CA GLU A 251 -13.54 33.24 -15.74
C GLU A 251 -13.50 32.68 -14.32
N ARG A 252 -14.21 33.34 -13.44
CA ARG A 252 -14.24 32.97 -12.00
C ARG A 252 -15.56 32.30 -11.66
N SER A 253 -15.48 31.17 -10.96
CA SER A 253 -16.66 30.55 -10.36
C SER A 253 -17.25 31.38 -9.23
N PRO A 254 -18.49 31.11 -8.82
CA PRO A 254 -18.99 31.53 -7.51
C PRO A 254 -18.10 31.02 -6.37
N VAL A 255 -18.14 31.70 -5.23
CA VAL A 255 -17.42 31.25 -4.03
C VAL A 255 -18.00 29.93 -3.55
N ILE A 256 -17.14 28.93 -3.45
CA ILE A 256 -17.45 27.62 -2.93
C ILE A 256 -17.19 27.65 -1.42
N SER A 257 -18.25 27.60 -0.64
CA SER A 257 -18.15 27.56 0.83
C SER A 257 -18.03 26.12 1.32
N ILE A 258 -17.29 25.93 2.41
CA ILE A 258 -17.21 24.63 3.09
C ILE A 258 -18.48 24.42 3.91
N ARG A 259 -19.54 23.93 3.25
CA ARG A 259 -20.77 23.46 3.93
C ARG A 259 -20.89 21.96 3.69
N GLN A 260 -21.08 21.22 4.76
CA GLN A 260 -21.28 19.78 4.66
C GLN A 260 -22.45 19.43 3.72
N GLY A 261 -22.20 18.54 2.75
CA GLY A 261 -23.22 18.08 1.81
C GLY A 261 -23.51 19.04 0.65
N SER A 262 -22.90 20.22 0.58
CA SER A 262 -23.06 21.11 -0.57
C SER A 262 -22.35 20.55 -1.80
N ARG A 263 -23.02 20.60 -2.96
CA ARG A 263 -22.48 20.18 -4.26
C ARG A 263 -22.70 21.30 -5.27
N TYR A 264 -21.68 21.63 -5.99
CA TYR A 264 -21.72 22.62 -7.09
C TYR A 264 -21.31 21.92 -8.39
N GLN A 265 -22.04 22.21 -9.45
CA GLN A 265 -21.65 21.82 -10.80
C GLN A 265 -21.41 23.10 -11.57
N LEU A 266 -20.25 23.27 -12.12
CA LEU A 266 -19.80 24.45 -12.83
C LEU A 266 -19.32 24.03 -14.22
N THR A 267 -19.66 24.84 -15.21
CA THR A 267 -19.17 24.68 -16.57
C THR A 267 -18.57 26.02 -16.99
N PHE A 268 -17.35 25.99 -17.45
CA PHE A 268 -16.70 27.12 -18.07
C PHE A 268 -16.80 26.97 -19.59
N PRO A 269 -17.02 28.06 -20.36
CA PRO A 269 -17.08 28.03 -21.82
C PRO A 269 -15.77 27.59 -22.45
#